data_c422790d2bf01636ac2d5b8512634e26
#
_entry.id   c422790d2bf01636ac2d5b8512634e26
#
_cell.length_a   1.000
_cell.length_b   1.000
_cell.length_c   1.000
_cell.angle_alpha   90.00
_cell.angle_beta   90.00
_cell.angle_gamma   90.00
#
_symmetry.space_group_name_H-M   'P 1'
#
loop_
_entity.id
_entity.type
_entity.pdbx_description
1 polymer ?
#
loop_
_entity_poly.entity_id
_entity_poly.type
_entity_poly.pdbx_seq_one_letter_code
_entity_poly.pdbx_strand_id
1 'polypeptide(L)'
;RAILTCKTLEVYADASILFDSPESTFTGNLTVQKNLTVQKNLTVQQNTHIQGNLALDGSGDAKGHFTMSDATIAGVTYSGHNHHENGRGSNTGGPQNG
;
A
#
# COMPACT_ATOMS: atom_id res chain seq x y z
N ARG A 1 15.22 -35.44 3.88
CA ARG A 1 13.97 -34.75 3.60
C ARG A 1 12.93 -35.12 4.64
N ALA A 2 12.27 -34.13 5.19
CA ALA A 2 11.17 -34.33 6.14
C ALA A 2 9.87 -33.88 5.49
N ILE A 3 8.84 -34.69 5.57
CA ILE A 3 7.51 -34.37 5.05
C ILE A 3 6.50 -34.65 6.15
N LEU A 4 5.65 -33.66 6.42
CA LEU A 4 4.52 -33.81 7.32
C LEU A 4 3.24 -33.70 6.51
N THR A 5 2.44 -34.76 6.50
CA THR A 5 1.17 -34.77 5.79
C THR A 5 0.04 -34.99 6.76
N CYS A 6 -0.92 -34.06 6.80
CA CYS A 6 -2.05 -34.15 7.72
C CYS A 6 -3.19 -33.29 7.21
N LYS A 7 -4.39 -33.47 7.75
CA LYS A 7 -5.51 -32.59 7.45
C LYS A 7 -5.35 -31.23 8.12
N THR A 8 -4.88 -31.24 9.36
CA THR A 8 -4.74 -30.02 10.14
C THR A 8 -3.42 -30.07 10.90
N LEU A 9 -2.65 -29.00 10.80
CA LEU A 9 -1.44 -28.82 11.58
C LEU A 9 -1.60 -27.59 12.44
N GLU A 10 -1.43 -27.73 13.76
CA GLU A 10 -1.46 -26.63 14.70
C GLU A 10 -0.12 -26.58 15.43
N VAL A 11 0.49 -25.40 15.45
CA VAL A 11 1.75 -25.18 16.15
C VAL A 11 1.58 -24.08 17.16
N TYR A 12 1.79 -24.40 18.44
CA TYR A 12 1.71 -23.44 19.54
C TYR A 12 3.09 -23.27 20.15
N ALA A 13 3.53 -22.03 20.25
CA ALA A 13 4.80 -21.72 20.88
C ALA A 13 4.59 -20.51 21.81
N ASP A 14 5.08 -20.61 23.04
CA ASP A 14 4.88 -19.54 24.03
C ASP A 14 5.72 -18.31 23.76
N ALA A 15 6.88 -18.50 23.09
CA ALA A 15 7.80 -17.38 22.87
C ALA A 15 7.89 -17.00 21.39
N SER A 16 8.25 -17.97 20.52
CA SER A 16 8.45 -17.67 19.12
C SER A 16 8.45 -18.91 18.24
N ILE A 17 8.21 -18.73 16.96
CA ILE A 17 8.38 -19.73 15.93
C ILE A 17 9.35 -19.14 14.92
N LEU A 18 10.41 -19.86 14.60
CA LEU A 18 11.39 -19.44 13.60
C LEU A 18 11.32 -20.39 12.40
N PHE A 19 11.08 -19.82 11.22
CA PHE A 19 11.28 -20.50 9.96
C PHE A 19 12.52 -19.91 9.32
N ASP A 20 13.61 -20.65 9.36
CA ASP A 20 14.90 -20.22 8.82
C ASP A 20 15.20 -21.02 7.56
N SER A 21 14.91 -20.42 6.42
CA SER A 21 15.20 -21.02 5.13
C SER A 21 15.37 -19.93 4.08
N PRO A 22 16.16 -20.20 3.02
CA PRO A 22 16.28 -19.24 1.93
C PRO A 22 14.93 -18.95 1.27
N GLU A 23 13.99 -19.89 1.34
CA GLU A 23 12.73 -19.77 0.65
C GLU A 23 11.62 -20.47 1.43
N SER A 24 10.50 -19.80 1.63
CA SER A 24 9.31 -20.36 2.27
C SER A 24 8.10 -20.07 1.40
N THR A 25 7.26 -21.07 1.17
CA THR A 25 6.12 -20.95 0.27
C THR A 25 4.83 -21.32 0.99
N PHE A 26 3.84 -20.45 0.87
CA PHE A 26 2.46 -20.71 1.27
C PHE A 26 1.63 -20.79 -0.01
N THR A 27 1.05 -21.93 -0.30
CA THR A 27 0.28 -22.11 -1.54
C THR A 27 -1.18 -21.69 -1.42
N GLY A 28 -1.66 -21.49 -0.22
CA GLY A 28 -3.01 -21.04 0.03
C GLY A 28 -3.02 -19.64 0.65
N ASN A 29 -4.06 -19.33 1.37
CA ASN A 29 -4.20 -18.04 2.02
C ASN A 29 -3.37 -17.97 3.29
N LEU A 30 -2.80 -16.80 3.54
CA LEU A 30 -2.09 -16.51 4.78
C LEU A 30 -2.80 -15.37 5.49
N THR A 31 -3.16 -15.59 6.75
CA THR A 31 -3.75 -14.56 7.60
C THR A 31 -2.78 -14.20 8.71
N VAL A 32 -2.47 -12.91 8.82
CA VAL A 32 -1.67 -12.36 9.93
C VAL A 32 -2.58 -11.44 10.73
N GLN A 33 -2.89 -11.85 11.96
CA GLN A 33 -3.91 -11.15 12.74
C GLN A 33 -3.43 -9.85 13.36
N LYS A 34 -2.13 -9.69 13.55
CA LYS A 34 -1.58 -8.46 14.11
C LYS A 34 -0.75 -7.74 13.07
N ASN A 35 0.55 -7.79 13.19
CA ASN A 35 1.43 -7.02 12.32
C ASN A 35 2.23 -7.92 11.41
N LEU A 36 2.36 -7.51 10.16
CA LEU A 36 3.26 -8.13 9.20
C LEU A 36 4.38 -7.13 8.90
N THR A 37 5.62 -7.56 9.09
CA THR A 37 6.80 -6.75 8.75
C THR A 37 7.55 -7.40 7.61
N VAL A 38 7.77 -6.65 6.54
CA VAL A 38 8.58 -7.09 5.41
C VAL A 38 9.83 -6.21 5.36
N GLN A 39 10.99 -6.80 5.62
CA GLN A 39 12.23 -6.05 5.78
C GLN A 39 12.89 -5.64 4.48
N LYS A 40 12.58 -6.33 3.39
CA LYS A 40 13.14 -6.00 2.08
C LYS A 40 12.05 -5.53 1.15
N ASN A 41 11.67 -6.33 0.19
CA ASN A 41 10.71 -5.94 -0.82
C ASN A 41 9.41 -6.71 -0.66
N LEU A 42 8.30 -6.02 -0.81
CA LEU A 42 6.99 -6.64 -0.92
C LEU A 42 6.50 -6.49 -2.35
N THR A 43 6.17 -7.61 -2.98
CA THR A 43 5.59 -7.61 -4.33
C THR A 43 4.18 -8.19 -4.26
N VAL A 44 3.20 -7.43 -4.73
CA VAL A 44 1.82 -7.87 -4.85
C VAL A 44 1.46 -7.88 -6.33
N GLN A 45 1.20 -9.06 -6.86
CA GLN A 45 1.02 -9.22 -8.32
C GLN A 45 -0.39 -8.92 -8.79
N GLN A 46 -1.35 -8.93 -7.90
CA GLN A 46 -2.72 -8.64 -8.25
C GLN A 46 -3.19 -7.38 -7.52
N ASN A 47 -4.18 -7.48 -6.67
CA ASN A 47 -4.79 -6.33 -6.04
C ASN A 47 -4.35 -6.18 -4.60
N THR A 48 -4.23 -4.94 -4.15
CA THR A 48 -3.99 -4.60 -2.76
C THR A 48 -5.15 -3.77 -2.26
N HIS A 49 -5.75 -4.20 -1.15
CA HIS A 49 -6.84 -3.47 -0.50
C HIS A 49 -6.41 -3.09 0.90
N ILE A 50 -6.37 -1.79 1.17
CA ILE A 50 -6.00 -1.23 2.47
C ILE A 50 -7.22 -0.51 3.03
N GLN A 51 -7.76 -1.01 4.14
CA GLN A 51 -8.96 -0.42 4.73
C GLN A 51 -8.65 0.77 5.63
N GLY A 52 -7.45 0.87 6.12
CA GLY A 52 -7.02 2.00 6.94
C GLY A 52 -6.16 2.97 6.15
N ASN A 53 -5.17 3.52 6.81
CA ASN A 53 -4.28 4.51 6.22
C ASN A 53 -3.08 3.86 5.56
N LEU A 54 -2.61 4.46 4.49
CA LEU A 54 -1.33 4.11 3.86
C LEU A 54 -0.37 5.26 4.12
N ALA A 55 0.76 4.96 4.75
CA ALA A 55 1.83 5.92 4.96
C ALA A 55 3.04 5.50 4.15
N LEU A 56 3.58 6.42 3.37
CA LEU A 56 4.80 6.22 2.59
C LEU A 56 5.86 7.20 3.06
N ASP A 57 6.95 6.69 3.60
CA ASP A 57 8.07 7.55 4.02
C ASP A 57 8.96 7.94 2.84
N GLY A 58 8.93 7.15 1.80
CA GLY A 58 9.65 7.44 0.57
C GLY A 58 8.73 7.93 -0.52
N SER A 59 9.06 7.59 -1.74
CA SER A 59 8.30 7.98 -2.92
C SER A 59 7.29 6.93 -3.31
N GLY A 60 6.20 7.36 -3.94
CA GLY A 60 5.25 6.50 -4.59
C GLY A 60 5.27 6.75 -6.09
N ASP A 61 5.09 5.70 -6.87
CA ASP A 61 5.03 5.79 -8.33
C ASP A 61 3.84 4.98 -8.81
N ALA A 62 2.92 5.67 -9.46
CA ALA A 62 1.75 5.04 -10.06
C ALA A 62 1.82 5.23 -11.58
N LYS A 63 1.94 4.12 -12.30
CA LYS A 63 2.06 4.19 -13.77
C LYS A 63 0.71 4.25 -14.48
N GLY A 64 -0.35 3.88 -13.80
CA GLY A 64 -1.69 4.00 -14.32
C GLY A 64 -2.44 5.18 -13.73
N HIS A 65 -3.75 5.11 -13.73
CA HIS A 65 -4.57 6.12 -13.10
C HIS A 65 -4.50 6.00 -11.58
N PHE A 66 -4.42 7.13 -10.94
CA PHE A 66 -4.51 7.25 -9.48
C PHE A 66 -5.74 8.08 -9.15
N THR A 67 -6.77 7.46 -8.60
CA THR A 67 -8.02 8.14 -8.27
C THR A 67 -8.07 8.44 -6.79
N MET A 68 -8.30 9.69 -6.45
CA MET A 68 -8.42 10.15 -5.07
C MET A 68 -9.65 11.05 -4.96
N SER A 69 -10.33 11.00 -3.80
CA SER A 69 -11.41 11.95 -3.55
C SER A 69 -10.89 13.37 -3.33
N ASP A 70 -9.68 13.49 -2.76
CA ASP A 70 -9.01 14.77 -2.61
C ASP A 70 -7.52 14.54 -2.38
N ALA A 71 -6.72 15.59 -2.51
CA ALA A 71 -5.27 15.52 -2.31
C ALA A 71 -4.76 16.84 -1.75
N THR A 72 -3.76 16.75 -0.87
CA THR A 72 -2.99 17.89 -0.41
C THR A 72 -1.57 17.76 -0.91
N ILE A 73 -1.12 18.70 -1.71
CA ILE A 73 0.20 18.69 -2.33
C ILE A 73 0.91 19.98 -1.93
N ALA A 74 2.07 19.82 -1.27
CA ALA A 74 2.85 20.95 -0.79
C ALA A 74 2.00 21.93 0.05
N GLY A 75 1.11 21.39 0.89
CA GLY A 75 0.24 22.20 1.75
C GLY A 75 -1.01 22.74 1.08
N VAL A 76 -1.22 22.45 -0.20
CA VAL A 76 -2.40 22.94 -0.94
C VAL A 76 -3.34 21.78 -1.22
N THR A 77 -4.57 21.89 -0.75
CA THR A 77 -5.62 20.89 -0.99
C THR A 77 -6.15 21.07 -2.41
N TYR A 78 -6.27 19.99 -3.15
CA TYR A 78 -6.69 20.04 -4.53
C TYR A 78 -8.08 20.68 -4.68
N SER A 79 -9.03 20.27 -3.87
CA SER A 79 -10.40 20.81 -3.96
C SER A 79 -10.49 22.29 -3.65
N GLY A 80 -9.54 22.84 -2.91
CA GLY A 80 -9.54 24.24 -2.52
C GLY A 80 -8.64 25.15 -3.34
N HIS A 81 -7.91 24.62 -4.33
CA HIS A 81 -6.99 25.47 -5.09
C HIS A 81 -7.65 25.98 -6.37
N ASN A 82 -7.11 27.07 -6.87
CA ASN A 82 -7.47 27.61 -8.17
C ASN A 82 -6.25 28.29 -8.80
N HIS A 83 -6.40 28.70 -10.08
CA HIS A 83 -5.33 29.35 -10.84
C HIS A 83 -5.69 30.80 -11.12
N HIS A 84 -4.74 31.68 -10.86
CA HIS A 84 -4.87 33.09 -11.20
C HIS A 84 -4.37 33.36 -12.61
N GLU A 85 -5.14 34.10 -13.36
CA GLU A 85 -4.67 34.69 -14.60
C GLU A 85 -4.09 36.06 -14.30
N ASN A 86 -2.78 36.22 -14.44
CA ASN A 86 -2.14 37.48 -14.16
C ASN A 86 -2.64 38.57 -15.09
N GLY A 87 -3.10 39.69 -14.52
CA GLY A 87 -3.51 40.84 -15.28
C GLY A 87 -4.93 40.81 -15.82
N ARG A 88 -5.66 39.74 -15.66
CA ARG A 88 -7.06 39.66 -16.09
C ARG A 88 -8.05 39.68 -14.97
N GLY A 89 -7.59 39.47 -13.76
CA GLY A 89 -8.46 39.50 -12.59
C GLY A 89 -9.42 38.37 -12.44
N SER A 90 -9.29 37.33 -13.21
CA SER A 90 -10.12 36.12 -13.10
C SER A 90 -9.28 34.89 -13.00
N ASN A 91 -9.82 33.87 -12.34
CA ASN A 91 -9.19 32.59 -12.24
C ASN A 91 -9.45 31.78 -13.50
N THR A 92 -8.50 30.94 -13.85
CA THR A 92 -8.70 29.99 -14.93
C THR A 92 -9.54 28.80 -14.51
N GLY A 93 -9.92 28.76 -13.22
CA GLY A 93 -10.67 27.65 -12.66
C GLY A 93 -9.81 26.42 -12.48
N GLY A 94 -9.78 25.75 -11.39
CA GLY A 94 -9.01 24.54 -11.10
C GLY A 94 -7.99 24.09 -12.15
N PRO A 95 -7.42 22.92 -12.05
CA PRO A 95 -6.56 22.45 -13.12
C PRO A 95 -7.34 22.37 -14.43
N GLN A 96 -6.87 23.08 -15.41
CA GLN A 96 -7.47 22.97 -16.72
C GLN A 96 -7.23 21.59 -17.29
N ASN A 97 -8.24 21.05 -17.94
CA ASN A 97 -8.09 19.80 -18.66
C ASN A 97 -7.43 20.09 -20.00
N GLY A 98 -6.21 20.34 -19.87
CA GLY A 98 -5.48 20.76 -21.04
C GLY A 98 -4.39 21.67 -20.61
#